data_ac6a7398bbe338ac9ca2d70b2b1851d9
#
_entry.id   ac6a7398bbe338ac9ca2d70b2b1851d9
#
_cell.length_a   1.000
_cell.length_b   1.000
_cell.length_c   1.000
_cell.angle_alpha   90.00
_cell.angle_beta   90.00
_cell.angle_gamma   90.00
#
_symmetry.space_group_name_H-M   'P 1'
#
loop_
_entity.id
_entity.type
_entity.pdbx_description
1 polymer ?
#
loop_
_entity_poly.entity_id
_entity_poly.type
_entity_poly.pdbx_seq_one_letter_code
_entity_poly.pdbx_strand_id
1 'polypeptide(L)'
;MVRTRLVFLLDFAWRTAFRLAFPVVRIWRRLVRPRRESAVVAICVGQALLLVRPSYRSGWHLPGGGVRHGETPEAAARRELGEEIGFAAPTLLPTSMTFHAQGGRHRVHIFELRLIELPELRVDNREVIAARLFKPSELDCMVLTGATAAYHRQAAPEAA
;
A
#
# COMPACT_ATOMS: atom_id res chain seq x y z
N MET A 1 -30.73 3.54 -12.35
CA MET A 1 -30.35 2.12 -12.18
C MET A 1 -29.35 1.60 -13.20
N VAL A 2 -29.35 2.00 -14.47
CA VAL A 2 -28.43 1.49 -15.52
C VAL A 2 -26.98 1.97 -15.30
N ARG A 3 -26.78 3.21 -14.86
CA ARG A 3 -25.46 3.81 -14.64
C ARG A 3 -24.63 3.07 -13.57
N THR A 4 -25.28 2.58 -12.51
CA THR A 4 -24.63 1.84 -11.43
C THR A 4 -24.16 0.45 -11.88
N ARG A 5 -24.92 -0.22 -12.74
CA ARG A 5 -24.56 -1.54 -13.29
C ARG A 5 -23.36 -1.44 -14.24
N LEU A 6 -23.29 -0.39 -15.06
CA LEU A 6 -22.19 -0.18 -15.98
C LEU A 6 -20.87 0.08 -15.24
N VAL A 7 -20.89 0.90 -14.19
CA VAL A 7 -19.73 1.16 -13.33
C VAL A 7 -19.25 -0.12 -12.66
N PHE A 8 -20.15 -0.93 -12.13
CA PHE A 8 -19.82 -2.21 -11.51
C PHE A 8 -19.16 -3.18 -12.50
N LEU A 9 -19.68 -3.26 -13.74
CA LEU A 9 -19.09 -4.10 -14.80
C LEU A 9 -17.71 -3.61 -15.21
N LEU A 10 -17.50 -2.31 -15.30
CA LEU A 10 -16.20 -1.72 -15.60
C LEU A 10 -15.19 -2.00 -14.49
N ASP A 11 -15.58 -1.82 -13.23
CA ASP A 11 -14.70 -2.12 -12.09
C ASP A 11 -14.38 -3.62 -12.01
N PHE A 12 -15.33 -4.49 -12.29
CA PHE A 12 -15.09 -5.93 -12.39
C PHE A 12 -14.14 -6.29 -13.53
N ALA A 13 -14.32 -5.70 -14.71
CA ALA A 13 -13.43 -5.91 -15.85
C ALA A 13 -12.00 -5.43 -15.54
N TRP A 14 -11.83 -4.26 -14.91
CA TRP A 14 -10.55 -3.75 -14.47
C TRP A 14 -9.88 -4.67 -13.46
N ARG A 15 -10.59 -5.15 -12.45
CA ARG A 15 -10.06 -6.11 -11.45
C ARG A 15 -9.58 -7.39 -12.13
N THR A 16 -10.33 -7.89 -13.09
CA THR A 16 -9.97 -9.09 -13.85
C THR A 16 -8.73 -8.85 -14.71
N ALA A 17 -8.67 -7.69 -15.39
CA ALA A 17 -7.52 -7.29 -16.18
C ALA A 17 -6.24 -7.18 -15.31
N PHE A 18 -6.32 -6.56 -14.14
CA PHE A 18 -5.19 -6.50 -13.20
C PHE A 18 -4.76 -7.89 -12.72
N ARG A 19 -5.70 -8.79 -12.40
CA ARG A 19 -5.37 -10.16 -11.99
C ARG A 19 -4.64 -10.94 -13.09
N LEU A 20 -5.05 -10.78 -14.33
CA LEU A 20 -4.43 -11.46 -15.48
C LEU A 20 -3.10 -10.82 -15.88
N ALA A 21 -3.00 -9.49 -15.85
CA ALA A 21 -1.78 -8.79 -16.20
C ALA A 21 -0.68 -8.93 -15.15
N PHE A 22 -1.05 -9.03 -13.87
CA PHE A 22 -0.09 -9.06 -12.77
C PHE A 22 0.95 -10.19 -12.86
N PRO A 23 0.61 -11.47 -13.13
CA PRO A 23 1.61 -12.52 -13.28
C PRO A 23 2.55 -12.28 -14.46
N VAL A 24 2.03 -11.79 -15.60
CA VAL A 24 2.83 -11.47 -16.78
C VAL A 24 3.82 -10.35 -16.48
N VAL A 25 3.33 -9.26 -15.91
CA VAL A 25 4.18 -8.14 -15.47
C VAL A 25 5.20 -8.60 -14.43
N ARG A 26 4.84 -9.51 -13.52
CA ARG A 26 5.75 -10.06 -12.51
C ARG A 26 6.87 -10.90 -13.14
N ILE A 27 6.54 -11.73 -14.15
CA ILE A 27 7.52 -12.54 -14.87
C ILE A 27 8.45 -11.64 -15.68
N TRP A 28 7.91 -10.73 -16.50
CA TRP A 28 8.69 -9.76 -17.26
C TRP A 28 9.64 -8.97 -16.36
N ARG A 29 9.14 -8.51 -15.23
CA ARG A 29 9.90 -7.80 -14.20
C ARG A 29 11.00 -8.66 -13.55
N ARG A 30 10.86 -9.99 -13.45
CA ARG A 30 11.92 -10.89 -13.01
C ARG A 30 13.01 -11.07 -14.07
N LEU A 31 12.64 -11.09 -15.34
CA LEU A 31 13.58 -11.26 -16.45
C LEU A 31 14.43 -10.01 -16.68
N VAL A 32 13.78 -8.85 -16.72
CA VAL A 32 14.47 -7.55 -16.98
C VAL A 32 15.21 -7.04 -15.74
N ARG A 33 14.82 -7.48 -14.54
CA ARG A 33 15.44 -7.15 -13.25
C ARG A 33 15.75 -5.64 -13.03
N PRO A 34 14.84 -4.70 -13.37
CA PRO A 34 15.10 -3.29 -13.13
C PRO A 34 15.24 -3.01 -11.63
N ARG A 35 16.12 -2.07 -11.27
CA ARG A 35 16.10 -1.47 -9.93
C ARG A 35 14.77 -0.75 -9.75
N ARG A 36 14.17 -0.87 -8.57
CA ARG A 36 12.87 -0.28 -8.28
C ARG A 36 12.88 0.45 -6.98
N GLU A 37 12.12 1.49 -6.97
CA GLU A 37 11.75 2.19 -5.76
C GLU A 37 10.24 2.22 -5.60
N SER A 38 9.81 2.09 -4.38
CA SER A 38 8.40 2.25 -3.96
C SER A 38 8.35 3.11 -2.72
N ALA A 39 7.23 3.75 -2.53
CA ALA A 39 6.95 4.53 -1.34
C ALA A 39 5.62 4.07 -0.76
N VAL A 40 5.62 3.78 0.53
CA VAL A 40 4.43 3.34 1.28
C VAL A 40 4.26 4.18 2.52
N VAL A 41 3.05 4.26 3.04
CA VAL A 41 2.73 5.09 4.21
C VAL A 41 2.12 4.24 5.31
N ALA A 42 2.74 4.28 6.48
CA ALA A 42 2.17 3.76 7.72
C ALA A 42 1.26 4.82 8.33
N ILE A 43 -0.04 4.70 8.11
CA ILE A 43 -1.04 5.60 8.68
C ILE A 43 -1.51 5.01 10.01
N CYS A 44 -1.21 5.69 11.10
CA CYS A 44 -1.54 5.28 12.45
C CYS A 44 -2.65 6.16 13.05
N VAL A 45 -3.66 5.53 13.65
CA VAL A 45 -4.68 6.20 14.48
C VAL A 45 -4.58 5.59 15.87
N GLY A 46 -4.02 6.34 16.81
CA GLY A 46 -3.57 5.77 18.08
C GLY A 46 -2.53 4.67 17.84
N GLN A 47 -2.82 3.45 18.27
CA GLN A 47 -1.97 2.26 18.03
C GLN A 47 -2.41 1.45 16.81
N ALA A 48 -3.56 1.76 16.21
CA ALA A 48 -4.06 1.03 15.06
C ALA A 48 -3.39 1.49 13.76
N LEU A 49 -3.09 0.55 12.87
CA LEU A 49 -2.44 0.76 11.57
C LEU A 49 -3.43 0.55 10.43
N LEU A 50 -3.49 1.51 9.51
CA LEU A 50 -4.29 1.39 8.30
C LEU A 50 -3.59 0.49 7.29
N LEU A 51 -4.29 -0.55 6.85
CA LEU A 51 -3.86 -1.39 5.74
C LEU A 51 -4.90 -1.40 4.64
N VAL A 52 -4.43 -1.59 3.42
CA VAL A 52 -5.23 -1.73 2.20
C VAL A 52 -5.14 -3.14 1.65
N ARG A 53 -6.19 -3.58 0.96
CA ARG A 53 -6.24 -4.87 0.28
C ARG A 53 -6.32 -4.68 -1.23
N PRO A 54 -5.25 -4.98 -1.97
CA PRO A 54 -5.26 -4.91 -3.43
C PRO A 54 -6.17 -5.96 -4.07
N SER A 55 -6.69 -5.65 -5.26
CA SER A 55 -7.55 -6.56 -6.04
C SER A 55 -6.78 -7.71 -6.70
N TYR A 56 -5.48 -7.53 -6.95
CA TYR A 56 -4.63 -8.40 -7.78
C TYR A 56 -3.66 -9.29 -6.99
N ARG A 57 -3.60 -9.14 -5.66
CA ARG A 57 -2.79 -9.99 -4.77
C ARG A 57 -3.49 -10.19 -3.43
N SER A 58 -3.15 -11.27 -2.76
CA SER A 58 -3.66 -11.57 -1.43
C SER A 58 -2.96 -10.76 -0.34
N GLY A 59 -3.62 -10.62 0.80
CA GLY A 59 -3.09 -10.02 2.01
C GLY A 59 -3.37 -8.51 2.12
N TRP A 60 -2.97 -7.99 3.27
CA TRP A 60 -3.10 -6.59 3.64
C TRP A 60 -1.73 -5.94 3.61
N HIS A 61 -1.65 -4.72 3.09
CA HIS A 61 -0.40 -4.01 2.87
C HIS A 61 -0.52 -2.55 3.31
N LEU A 62 0.60 -1.93 3.60
CA LEU A 62 0.64 -0.47 3.71
C LEU A 62 0.20 0.16 2.39
N PRO A 63 -0.63 1.22 2.39
CA PRO A 63 -0.97 1.96 1.19
C PRO A 63 0.27 2.58 0.55
N GLY A 64 0.30 2.62 -0.77
CA GLY A 64 1.40 3.17 -1.55
C GLY A 64 1.81 2.30 -2.73
N GLY A 65 2.75 2.79 -3.54
CA GLY A 65 3.12 2.17 -4.79
C GLY A 65 4.48 2.54 -5.33
N GLY A 66 4.64 2.47 -6.64
CA GLY A 66 5.91 2.70 -7.31
C GLY A 66 6.27 4.18 -7.43
N VAL A 67 7.54 4.49 -7.22
CA VAL A 67 8.11 5.81 -7.54
C VAL A 67 8.30 5.90 -9.05
N ARG A 68 7.74 6.94 -9.69
CA ARG A 68 7.85 7.20 -11.13
C ARG A 68 9.20 7.84 -11.45
N HIS A 69 9.60 7.79 -12.69
CA HIS A 69 10.85 8.46 -13.11
C HIS A 69 10.77 9.98 -12.85
N GLY A 70 11.77 10.53 -12.16
CA GLY A 70 11.81 11.93 -11.79
C GLY A 70 10.95 12.33 -10.60
N GLU A 71 10.21 11.39 -10.01
CA GLU A 71 9.38 11.62 -8.84
C GLU A 71 10.18 11.39 -7.55
N THR A 72 9.95 12.20 -6.52
CA THR A 72 10.50 11.91 -5.19
C THR A 72 9.67 10.81 -4.50
N PRO A 73 10.26 10.00 -3.59
CA PRO A 73 9.51 9.00 -2.84
C PRO A 73 8.32 9.59 -2.06
N GLU A 74 8.46 10.79 -1.50
CA GLU A 74 7.37 11.46 -0.80
C GLU A 74 6.23 11.87 -1.75
N ALA A 75 6.56 12.42 -2.92
CA ALA A 75 5.56 12.76 -3.93
C ALA A 75 4.80 11.52 -4.41
N ALA A 76 5.51 10.40 -4.62
CA ALA A 76 4.91 9.12 -4.95
C ALA A 76 3.96 8.64 -3.85
N ALA A 77 4.37 8.70 -2.58
CA ALA A 77 3.55 8.31 -1.45
C ALA A 77 2.25 9.12 -1.38
N ARG A 78 2.32 10.45 -1.56
CA ARG A 78 1.14 11.33 -1.56
C ARG A 78 0.20 11.04 -2.73
N ARG A 79 0.74 10.84 -3.92
CA ARG A 79 -0.03 10.49 -5.11
C ARG A 79 -0.77 9.19 -4.93
N GLU A 80 -0.09 8.15 -4.45
CA GLU A 80 -0.67 6.83 -4.22
C GLU A 80 -1.79 6.88 -3.16
N LEU A 81 -1.64 7.64 -2.06
CA LEU A 81 -2.72 7.83 -1.08
C LEU A 81 -3.96 8.47 -1.73
N GLY A 82 -3.76 9.44 -2.62
CA GLY A 82 -4.86 10.05 -3.37
C GLY A 82 -5.53 9.08 -4.33
N GLU A 83 -4.74 8.28 -5.05
CA GLU A 83 -5.20 7.31 -6.06
C GLU A 83 -5.90 6.09 -5.41
N GLU A 84 -5.33 5.51 -4.33
CA GLU A 84 -5.81 4.29 -3.70
C GLU A 84 -7.00 4.50 -2.74
N ILE A 85 -6.93 5.53 -1.91
CA ILE A 85 -7.88 5.75 -0.80
C ILE A 85 -8.51 7.14 -0.76
N GLY A 86 -8.25 7.98 -1.77
CA GLY A 86 -8.83 9.32 -1.87
C GLY A 86 -8.35 10.28 -0.77
N PHE A 87 -7.18 10.05 -0.20
CA PHE A 87 -6.68 10.80 0.94
C PHE A 87 -5.54 11.75 0.56
N ALA A 88 -5.74 13.05 0.77
CA ALA A 88 -4.72 14.08 0.61
C ALA A 88 -3.95 14.28 1.92
N ALA A 89 -2.81 13.62 2.07
CA ALA A 89 -2.01 13.72 3.28
C ALA A 89 -1.36 15.11 3.43
N PRO A 90 -1.54 15.79 4.57
CA PRO A 90 -0.99 17.12 4.78
C PRO A 90 0.53 17.13 4.91
N THR A 91 1.07 16.22 5.68
CA THR A 91 2.51 16.06 5.92
C THR A 91 2.85 14.59 6.13
N LEU A 92 3.89 14.10 5.49
CA LEU A 92 4.43 12.76 5.72
C LEU A 92 5.77 12.88 6.41
N LEU A 93 5.96 12.09 7.47
CA LEU A 93 7.22 11.99 8.17
C LEU A 93 8.02 10.82 7.58
N PRO A 94 9.21 11.07 7.00
CA PRO A 94 10.07 9.97 6.60
C PRO A 94 10.49 9.20 7.86
N THR A 95 10.29 7.89 7.86
CA THR A 95 10.90 7.05 8.90
C THR A 95 12.36 6.80 8.53
N SER A 96 13.20 6.47 9.49
CA SER A 96 14.58 6.02 9.22
C SER A 96 14.61 4.67 8.50
N MET A 97 13.45 4.07 8.25
CA MET A 97 13.32 2.73 7.71
C MET A 97 13.23 2.72 6.20
N THR A 98 14.16 2.00 5.59
CA THR A 98 14.09 1.60 4.19
C THR A 98 14.09 0.08 4.14
N PHE A 99 13.04 -0.51 3.58
CA PHE A 99 12.96 -1.96 3.39
C PHE A 99 13.54 -2.35 2.03
N HIS A 100 14.44 -3.34 2.03
CA HIS A 100 15.04 -3.87 0.82
C HIS A 100 14.47 -5.25 0.52
N ALA A 101 13.79 -5.38 -0.61
CA ALA A 101 13.26 -6.64 -1.11
C ALA A 101 14.05 -7.15 -2.33
N GLN A 102 13.84 -8.40 -2.69
CA GLN A 102 14.40 -9.01 -3.90
C GLN A 102 15.94 -8.91 -3.98
N GLY A 103 16.63 -9.20 -2.89
CA GLY A 103 18.10 -9.13 -2.84
C GLY A 103 18.65 -7.72 -3.02
N GLY A 104 17.97 -6.71 -2.47
CA GLY A 104 18.41 -5.30 -2.51
C GLY A 104 18.03 -4.54 -3.78
N ARG A 105 17.36 -5.18 -4.73
CA ARG A 105 16.97 -4.54 -6.01
C ARG A 105 15.70 -3.73 -5.93
N HIS A 106 14.90 -3.92 -4.91
CA HIS A 106 13.69 -3.16 -4.66
C HIS A 106 13.82 -2.44 -3.33
N ARG A 107 13.94 -1.12 -3.39
CA ARG A 107 13.96 -0.24 -2.23
C ARG A 107 12.53 0.26 -1.95
N VAL A 108 12.07 0.11 -0.73
CA VAL A 108 10.78 0.62 -0.29
C VAL A 108 11.02 1.68 0.79
N HIS A 109 10.66 2.91 0.48
CA HIS A 109 10.66 4.02 1.44
C HIS A 109 9.38 3.97 2.25
N ILE A 110 9.50 3.98 3.58
CA ILE A 110 8.35 3.98 4.49
C ILE A 110 8.22 5.37 5.08
N PHE A 111 7.05 5.96 4.90
CA PHE A 111 6.65 7.20 5.54
C PHE A 111 5.68 6.89 6.66
N GLU A 112 5.61 7.77 7.65
CA GLU A 112 4.67 7.65 8.76
C GLU A 112 3.74 8.85 8.79
N LEU A 113 2.47 8.60 9.08
CA LEU A 113 1.46 9.60 9.30
C LEU A 113 0.64 9.21 10.53
N ARG A 114 0.67 10.06 11.56
CA ARG A 114 -0.12 9.87 12.77
C ARG A 114 -1.34 10.79 12.74
N LEU A 115 -2.51 10.20 12.88
CA LEU A 115 -3.79 10.91 12.89
C LEU A 115 -4.48 10.71 14.24
N ILE A 116 -5.28 11.69 14.65
CA ILE A 116 -6.16 11.59 15.82
C ILE A 116 -7.36 10.70 15.49
N GLU A 117 -7.90 10.87 14.27
CA GLU A 117 -9.02 10.07 13.75
C GLU A 117 -8.82 9.78 12.27
N LEU A 118 -9.44 8.71 11.79
CA LEU A 118 -9.39 8.34 10.39
C LEU A 118 -10.39 9.19 9.62
N PRO A 119 -9.94 9.95 8.59
CA PRO A 119 -10.87 10.67 7.72
C PRO A 119 -11.70 9.70 6.87
N GLU A 120 -12.74 10.23 6.21
CA GLU A 120 -13.50 9.45 5.23
C GLU A 120 -12.58 9.00 4.10
N LEU A 121 -12.45 7.68 3.92
CA LEU A 121 -11.64 7.09 2.87
C LEU A 121 -12.53 6.69 1.68
N ARG A 122 -12.00 6.88 0.47
CA ARG A 122 -12.66 6.48 -0.78
C ARG A 122 -11.76 5.56 -1.57
N VAL A 123 -11.92 4.25 -1.36
CA VAL A 123 -11.19 3.27 -2.16
C VAL A 123 -11.59 3.34 -3.63
N ASP A 124 -10.60 3.22 -4.51
CA ASP A 124 -10.81 3.33 -5.97
C ASP A 124 -11.62 2.15 -6.54
N ASN A 125 -11.75 1.03 -5.78
CA ASN A 125 -12.42 -0.20 -6.15
C ASN A 125 -11.87 -0.92 -7.40
N ARG A 126 -10.76 -0.48 -7.92
CA ARG A 126 -10.05 -1.08 -9.07
C ARG A 126 -8.77 -1.76 -8.62
N GLU A 127 -7.83 -0.98 -8.13
CA GLU A 127 -6.58 -1.45 -7.61
C GLU A 127 -6.70 -1.83 -6.13
N VAL A 128 -7.31 -1.00 -5.31
CA VAL A 128 -7.61 -1.25 -3.89
C VAL A 128 -9.11 -1.51 -3.72
N ILE A 129 -9.46 -2.62 -3.05
CA ILE A 129 -10.85 -3.07 -2.84
C ILE A 129 -11.32 -2.94 -1.40
N ALA A 130 -10.42 -2.68 -0.47
CA ALA A 130 -10.76 -2.43 0.93
C ALA A 130 -9.61 -1.69 1.63
N ALA A 131 -9.96 -0.87 2.61
CA ALA A 131 -9.06 -0.24 3.56
C ALA A 131 -9.63 -0.43 4.98
N ARG A 132 -8.79 -0.77 5.96
CA ARG A 132 -9.21 -1.01 7.33
C ARG A 132 -8.09 -0.73 8.32
N LEU A 133 -8.46 -0.20 9.49
CA LEU A 133 -7.58 -0.12 10.66
C LEU A 133 -7.46 -1.48 11.34
N PHE A 134 -6.25 -1.86 11.70
CA PHE A 134 -5.92 -3.06 12.44
C PHE A 134 -5.24 -2.69 13.75
N LYS A 135 -5.69 -3.26 14.85
CA LYS A 135 -5.03 -3.14 16.16
C LYS A 135 -3.75 -3.99 16.19
N PRO A 136 -2.78 -3.68 17.04
CA PRO A 136 -1.55 -4.49 17.17
C PRO A 136 -1.83 -5.98 17.36
N SER A 137 -2.76 -6.35 18.22
CA SER A 137 -3.14 -7.75 18.47
C SER A 137 -3.71 -8.47 17.25
N GLU A 138 -4.35 -7.76 16.32
CA GLU A 138 -4.82 -8.34 15.07
C GLU A 138 -3.64 -8.56 14.10
N LEU A 139 -2.69 -7.61 14.06
CA LEU A 139 -1.50 -7.69 13.21
C LEU A 139 -0.60 -8.86 13.64
N ASP A 140 -0.48 -9.14 14.94
CA ASP A 140 0.30 -10.25 15.49
C ASP A 140 -0.24 -11.62 15.03
N CYS A 141 -1.55 -11.71 14.80
CA CYS A 141 -2.22 -12.93 14.31
C CYS A 141 -2.21 -13.07 12.78
N MET A 142 -1.67 -12.08 12.05
CA MET A 142 -1.71 -12.06 10.59
C MET A 142 -0.37 -12.44 9.96
N VAL A 143 -0.43 -13.08 8.80
CA VAL A 143 0.76 -13.26 7.95
C VAL A 143 1.04 -11.96 7.21
N LEU A 144 1.89 -11.13 7.81
CA LEU A 144 2.36 -9.88 7.20
C LEU A 144 3.58 -10.15 6.33
N THR A 145 3.72 -9.44 5.23
CA THR A 145 4.83 -9.59 4.29
C THR A 145 5.46 -8.25 3.90
N GLY A 146 6.71 -8.32 3.42
CA GLY A 146 7.41 -7.17 2.86
C GLY A 146 7.55 -6.01 3.86
N ALA A 147 7.30 -4.80 3.36
CA ALA A 147 7.43 -3.56 4.14
C ALA A 147 6.45 -3.50 5.33
N THR A 148 5.25 -4.08 5.20
CA THR A 148 4.27 -4.12 6.29
C THR A 148 4.81 -4.91 7.49
N ALA A 149 5.38 -6.10 7.24
CA ALA A 149 5.99 -6.91 8.28
C ALA A 149 7.23 -6.24 8.90
N ALA A 150 8.03 -5.56 8.06
CA ALA A 150 9.21 -4.84 8.53
C ALA A 150 8.83 -3.68 9.44
N TYR A 151 7.84 -2.88 9.03
CA TYR A 151 7.33 -1.76 9.83
C TYR A 151 6.74 -2.25 11.15
N HIS A 152 5.88 -3.26 11.12
CA HIS A 152 5.23 -3.78 12.34
C HIS A 152 6.25 -4.28 13.37
N ARG A 153 7.28 -5.01 12.95
CA ARG A 153 8.34 -5.47 13.87
C ARG A 153 9.14 -4.32 14.51
N GLN A 154 9.37 -3.23 13.77
CA GLN A 154 10.11 -2.09 14.31
C GLN A 154 9.24 -1.18 15.18
N ALA A 155 7.95 -1.07 14.85
CA ALA A 155 6.99 -0.27 15.58
C ALA A 155 6.45 -0.98 16.85
N ALA A 156 6.58 -2.31 16.93
CA ALA A 156 6.28 -3.05 18.15
C ALA A 156 7.26 -2.58 19.25
N PRO A 157 6.78 -2.11 20.41
CA PRO A 157 7.66 -1.83 21.53
C PRO A 157 8.40 -3.13 21.86
N GLU A 158 9.74 -3.04 22.05
CA GLU A 158 10.48 -4.14 22.64
C GLU A 158 9.72 -4.59 23.88
N ALA A 159 9.27 -5.84 23.87
CA ALA A 159 8.64 -6.45 25.03
C ALA A 159 9.73 -6.51 26.12
N ALA A 160 9.65 -5.55 27.05
CA ALA A 160 10.47 -5.53 28.25
C ALA A 160 10.00 -6.59 29.24
#